data_8674ab30a176a0b0e898108027cd4242
#
_entry.id   8674ab30a176a0b0e898108027cd4242
#
_cell.length_a   1.000
_cell.length_b   1.000
_cell.length_c   1.000
_cell.angle_alpha   90.00
_cell.angle_beta   90.00
_cell.angle_gamma   90.00
#
_symmetry.space_group_name_H-M   'P 1'
#
loop_
_entity.id
_entity.type
_entity.pdbx_description
1 polymer ?
#
loop_
_entity_poly.entity_id
_entity_poly.type
_entity_poly.pdbx_seq_one_letter_code
_entity_poly.pdbx_strand_id
1 'polypeptide(L)'
;NSLPKMDAVAANYPSLDIRKMIGLHPCYVKEDWADQLDQIEAWYHQKPEEFCAIGEIGLDLYWDQSTLALQIDALNRQLDWSVAWNLPIALHVRSSFKELFPVLEAAQERHDGKIRGVFHCFSGGKKQINRALRLGEFYFGLGGSTTYNRSATDPVVKNIPTDRILLETDAPYLTPTNKKGQKNEPGFLLEVAQTVSEIKGISLEELAEFTTVNAEKLFG
;
A
#
# COMPACT_ATOMS: atom_id res chain seq x y z
N ASN A 1 7.48 -0.57 17.70
CA ASN A 1 7.16 -1.94 17.30
C ASN A 1 5.67 -2.20 17.46
N SER A 2 4.94 -2.48 16.37
CA SER A 2 3.50 -2.78 16.35
C SER A 2 3.21 -4.29 16.34
N LEU A 3 4.20 -5.15 16.14
CA LEU A 3 4.02 -6.61 16.05
C LEU A 3 3.24 -7.20 17.25
N PRO A 4 3.57 -6.90 18.53
CA PRO A 4 2.80 -7.44 19.66
C PRO A 4 1.32 -7.02 19.66
N LYS A 5 1.01 -5.82 19.10
CA LYS A 5 -0.39 -5.37 18.98
C LYS A 5 -1.11 -6.15 17.89
N MET A 6 -0.45 -6.46 16.78
CA MET A 6 -0.99 -7.27 15.70
C MET A 6 -1.25 -8.71 16.17
N ASP A 7 -0.33 -9.29 16.94
CA ASP A 7 -0.50 -10.61 17.56
C ASP A 7 -1.72 -10.65 18.49
N ALA A 8 -1.90 -9.61 19.32
CA ALA A 8 -3.06 -9.48 20.18
C ALA A 8 -4.39 -9.37 19.39
N VAL A 9 -4.40 -8.65 18.28
CA VAL A 9 -5.57 -8.57 17.39
C VAL A 9 -5.86 -9.94 16.79
N ALA A 10 -4.87 -10.63 16.23
CA ALA A 10 -5.03 -11.96 15.65
C ALA A 10 -5.57 -12.97 16.67
N ALA A 11 -5.05 -12.93 17.90
CA ALA A 11 -5.53 -13.79 18.99
C ALA A 11 -6.99 -13.53 19.39
N ASN A 12 -7.46 -12.28 19.31
CA ASN A 12 -8.84 -11.90 19.62
C ASN A 12 -9.84 -12.25 18.51
N TYR A 13 -9.38 -12.48 17.28
CA TYR A 13 -10.22 -12.77 16.11
C TYR A 13 -9.74 -14.02 15.37
N PRO A 14 -9.78 -15.21 16.01
CA PRO A 14 -9.20 -16.44 15.46
C PRO A 14 -9.93 -16.97 14.20
N SER A 15 -11.10 -16.44 13.89
CA SER A 15 -11.85 -16.77 12.67
C SER A 15 -11.41 -15.96 11.44
N LEU A 16 -10.55 -14.95 11.63
CA LEU A 16 -10.05 -14.11 10.54
C LEU A 16 -8.63 -14.52 10.18
N ASP A 17 -8.36 -14.65 8.90
CA ASP A 17 -6.99 -14.75 8.36
C ASP A 17 -6.36 -13.36 8.38
N ILE A 18 -5.63 -13.06 9.46
CA ILE A 18 -4.95 -11.76 9.64
C ILE A 18 -3.50 -11.91 9.20
N ARG A 19 -3.17 -11.32 8.08
CA ARG A 19 -1.83 -11.32 7.51
C ARG A 19 -1.09 -10.04 7.88
N LYS A 20 0.19 -10.18 8.21
CA LYS A 20 1.03 -9.07 8.66
C LYS A 20 1.90 -8.55 7.52
N MET A 21 2.25 -7.28 7.59
CA MET A 21 3.31 -6.67 6.79
C MET A 21 4.44 -6.20 7.70
N ILE A 22 5.65 -6.14 7.18
CA ILE A 22 6.83 -5.70 7.92
C ILE A 22 7.61 -4.67 7.10
N GLY A 23 8.00 -3.56 7.72
CA GLY A 23 8.75 -2.50 7.05
C GLY A 23 8.93 -1.27 7.93
N LEU A 24 9.76 -0.35 7.46
CA LEU A 24 9.99 0.97 8.06
C LEU A 24 9.25 2.02 7.25
N HIS A 25 8.16 2.56 7.84
CA HIS A 25 7.37 3.62 7.22
C HIS A 25 8.19 4.92 7.10
N PRO A 26 8.09 5.66 5.98
CA PRO A 26 8.93 6.85 5.71
C PRO A 26 8.84 7.92 6.80
N CYS A 27 7.70 8.12 7.46
CA CYS A 27 7.58 9.08 8.56
C CYS A 27 8.43 8.73 9.80
N TYR A 28 8.92 7.51 9.92
CA TYR A 28 9.77 7.06 11.03
C TYR A 28 11.25 6.95 10.65
N VAL A 29 11.58 7.22 9.40
CA VAL A 29 12.97 7.26 8.94
C VAL A 29 13.69 8.46 9.53
N LYS A 30 14.77 8.18 10.27
CA LYS A 30 15.66 9.16 10.89
C LYS A 30 17.11 8.73 10.69
N GLU A 31 18.06 9.39 11.36
CA GLU A 31 19.49 9.07 11.25
C GLU A 31 19.83 7.61 11.62
N ASP A 32 19.03 7.00 12.49
CA ASP A 32 19.15 5.60 12.94
C ASP A 32 18.42 4.58 12.04
N TRP A 33 18.01 4.97 10.85
CA TRP A 33 17.21 4.13 9.95
C TRP A 33 17.84 2.79 9.63
N ALA A 34 19.18 2.75 9.53
CA ALA A 34 19.91 1.51 9.24
C ALA A 34 19.77 0.50 10.38
N ASP A 35 19.96 0.94 11.63
CA ASP A 35 19.79 0.10 12.82
C ASP A 35 18.34 -0.37 12.96
N GLN A 36 17.35 0.50 12.61
CA GLN A 36 15.94 0.12 12.59
C GLN A 36 15.67 -0.98 11.55
N LEU A 37 16.26 -0.87 10.35
CA LEU A 37 16.13 -1.91 9.33
C LEU A 37 16.83 -3.20 9.72
N ASP A 38 18.02 -3.15 10.34
CA ASP A 38 18.68 -4.35 10.86
C ASP A 38 17.78 -5.10 11.86
N GLN A 39 17.09 -4.38 12.72
CA GLN A 39 16.16 -4.97 13.67
C GLN A 39 14.92 -5.56 12.97
N ILE A 40 14.39 -4.90 11.96
CA ILE A 40 13.25 -5.38 11.16
C ILE A 40 13.62 -6.67 10.42
N GLU A 41 14.80 -6.70 9.80
CA GLU A 41 15.33 -7.88 9.12
C GLU A 41 15.52 -9.07 10.08
N ALA A 42 16.03 -8.80 11.28
CA ALA A 42 16.16 -9.82 12.33
C ALA A 42 14.80 -10.38 12.76
N TRP A 43 13.76 -9.56 12.85
CA TRP A 43 12.38 -10.04 13.14
C TRP A 43 11.81 -10.88 12.01
N TYR A 44 12.00 -10.45 10.75
CA TYR A 44 11.56 -11.23 9.60
C TYR A 44 12.17 -12.64 9.62
N HIS A 45 13.48 -12.75 9.83
CA HIS A 45 14.17 -14.04 9.83
C HIS A 45 13.79 -14.98 11.00
N GLN A 46 13.13 -14.46 12.03
CA GLN A 46 12.62 -15.33 13.11
C GLN A 46 11.37 -16.10 12.70
N LYS A 47 10.49 -15.47 11.88
CA LYS A 47 9.20 -16.03 11.47
C LYS A 47 8.76 -15.48 10.11
N PRO A 48 9.48 -15.80 9.04
CA PRO A 48 9.19 -15.25 7.72
C PRO A 48 7.78 -15.59 7.22
N GLU A 49 7.23 -16.74 7.61
CA GLU A 49 5.90 -17.20 7.24
C GLU A 49 4.74 -16.35 7.80
N GLU A 50 5.00 -15.49 8.79
CA GLU A 50 3.98 -14.59 9.34
C GLU A 50 3.73 -13.36 8.47
N PHE A 51 4.59 -13.09 7.46
CA PHE A 51 4.54 -11.85 6.68
C PHE A 51 4.15 -12.12 5.24
N CYS A 52 3.13 -11.39 4.75
CA CYS A 52 2.67 -11.48 3.35
C CYS A 52 3.20 -10.36 2.45
N ALA A 53 3.79 -9.30 3.02
CA ALA A 53 4.32 -8.17 2.25
C ALA A 53 5.35 -7.36 3.07
N ILE A 54 6.14 -6.55 2.36
CA ILE A 54 6.97 -5.49 2.96
C ILE A 54 6.17 -4.19 2.90
N GLY A 55 5.85 -3.65 4.05
CA GLY A 55 4.99 -2.44 4.13
C GLY A 55 4.73 -1.97 5.57
N GLU A 56 4.28 -0.72 5.66
CA GLU A 56 4.28 0.27 4.61
C GLU A 56 5.67 0.88 4.42
N ILE A 57 6.14 0.99 3.19
CA ILE A 57 7.42 1.59 2.82
C ILE A 57 7.20 2.67 1.76
N GLY A 58 8.14 3.54 1.51
CA GLY A 58 7.97 4.56 0.46
C GLY A 58 8.55 5.90 0.84
N LEU A 59 7.90 6.99 0.36
CA LEU A 59 8.33 8.36 0.61
C LEU A 59 7.17 9.24 1.10
N ASP A 60 7.42 10.05 2.14
CA ASP A 60 6.51 11.09 2.63
C ASP A 60 7.25 12.44 2.70
N LEU A 61 6.85 13.37 1.85
CA LEU A 61 7.42 14.73 1.81
C LEU A 61 6.41 15.79 2.28
N TYR A 62 5.33 15.35 2.91
CA TYR A 62 4.31 16.26 3.42
C TYR A 62 4.75 16.91 4.73
N TRP A 63 5.32 16.12 5.65
CA TRP A 63 5.70 16.59 6.97
C TRP A 63 7.11 17.15 7.03
N ASP A 64 8.08 16.42 6.46
CA ASP A 64 9.50 16.78 6.51
C ASP A 64 10.20 16.36 5.21
N GLN A 65 10.70 17.33 4.48
CA GLN A 65 11.44 17.10 3.24
C GLN A 65 12.95 16.93 3.47
N SER A 66 13.45 17.29 4.66
CA SER A 66 14.88 17.22 4.97
C SER A 66 15.41 15.78 5.06
N THR A 67 14.51 14.81 5.33
CA THR A 67 14.85 13.39 5.44
C THR A 67 14.78 12.63 4.11
N LEU A 68 14.53 13.29 2.98
CA LEU A 68 14.35 12.63 1.67
C LEU A 68 15.48 11.67 1.32
N ALA A 69 16.75 12.06 1.51
CA ALA A 69 17.88 11.21 1.21
C ALA A 69 17.85 9.92 2.06
N LEU A 70 17.62 10.04 3.36
CA LEU A 70 17.49 8.90 4.27
C LEU A 70 16.31 8.01 3.91
N GLN A 71 15.16 8.61 3.54
CA GLN A 71 13.99 7.85 3.08
C GLN A 71 14.29 7.06 1.81
N ILE A 72 15.03 7.63 0.86
CA ILE A 72 15.44 6.93 -0.38
C ILE A 72 16.37 5.76 -0.05
N ASP A 73 17.34 5.94 0.84
CA ASP A 73 18.29 4.89 1.23
C ASP A 73 17.53 3.73 1.95
N ALA A 74 16.66 4.07 2.88
CA ALA A 74 15.83 3.10 3.58
C ALA A 74 14.86 2.37 2.62
N LEU A 75 14.28 3.09 1.65
CA LEU A 75 13.41 2.50 0.63
C LEU A 75 14.19 1.52 -0.25
N ASN A 76 15.36 1.89 -0.75
CA ASN A 76 16.17 1.02 -1.60
C ASN A 76 16.48 -0.32 -0.91
N ARG A 77 16.90 -0.30 0.36
CA ARG A 77 17.17 -1.54 1.10
C ARG A 77 15.91 -2.41 1.21
N GLN A 78 14.74 -1.83 1.43
CA GLN A 78 13.48 -2.55 1.54
C GLN A 78 12.97 -3.07 0.18
N LEU A 79 13.29 -2.37 -0.91
CA LEU A 79 13.05 -2.87 -2.28
C LEU A 79 13.93 -4.08 -2.59
N ASP A 80 15.19 -4.09 -2.14
CA ASP A 80 16.08 -5.24 -2.28
C ASP A 80 15.53 -6.46 -1.49
N TRP A 81 14.98 -6.24 -0.28
CA TRP A 81 14.31 -7.30 0.48
C TRP A 81 13.10 -7.89 -0.25
N SER A 82 12.31 -7.06 -0.96
CA SER A 82 11.12 -7.56 -1.66
C SER A 82 11.47 -8.65 -2.67
N VAL A 83 12.61 -8.52 -3.32
CA VAL A 83 13.12 -9.53 -4.26
C VAL A 83 13.77 -10.69 -3.53
N ALA A 84 14.60 -10.43 -2.52
CA ALA A 84 15.29 -11.47 -1.75
C ALA A 84 14.31 -12.39 -1.01
N TRP A 85 13.23 -11.84 -0.46
CA TRP A 85 12.20 -12.57 0.28
C TRP A 85 11.00 -12.98 -0.58
N ASN A 86 10.99 -12.58 -1.85
CA ASN A 86 9.87 -12.79 -2.79
C ASN A 86 8.53 -12.28 -2.25
N LEU A 87 8.52 -11.16 -1.55
CA LEU A 87 7.34 -10.51 -1.01
C LEU A 87 6.94 -9.29 -1.84
N PRO A 88 5.63 -9.02 -2.04
CA PRO A 88 5.17 -7.77 -2.61
C PRO A 88 5.41 -6.61 -1.66
N ILE A 89 5.32 -5.38 -2.18
CA ILE A 89 5.47 -4.17 -1.37
C ILE A 89 4.15 -3.40 -1.26
N ALA A 90 3.91 -2.78 -0.10
CA ALA A 90 2.87 -1.78 0.11
C ALA A 90 3.51 -0.39 0.18
N LEU A 91 3.26 0.44 -0.84
CA LEU A 91 3.90 1.74 -1.03
C LEU A 91 3.07 2.88 -0.45
N HIS A 92 3.63 3.55 0.54
CA HIS A 92 3.18 4.86 1.00
C HIS A 92 3.75 5.96 0.10
N VAL A 93 2.88 6.82 -0.44
CA VAL A 93 3.29 7.92 -1.32
C VAL A 93 2.54 9.18 -0.96
N ARG A 94 3.20 10.12 -0.30
CA ARG A 94 2.57 11.38 0.07
C ARG A 94 3.43 12.57 -0.34
N SER A 95 2.91 13.37 -1.29
CA SER A 95 3.63 14.53 -1.87
C SER A 95 4.98 14.18 -2.52
N SER A 96 5.18 12.92 -2.95
CA SER A 96 6.52 12.39 -3.32
C SER A 96 6.54 11.56 -4.61
N PHE A 97 5.49 11.58 -5.43
CA PHE A 97 5.47 10.81 -6.69
C PHE A 97 6.64 11.15 -7.62
N LYS A 98 7.08 12.41 -7.63
CA LYS A 98 8.18 12.87 -8.48
C LYS A 98 9.50 12.22 -8.09
N GLU A 99 9.72 12.08 -6.80
CA GLU A 99 10.94 11.52 -6.20
C GLU A 99 10.89 9.98 -6.18
N LEU A 100 9.71 9.40 -5.93
CA LEU A 100 9.53 7.95 -5.80
C LEU A 100 9.76 7.20 -7.12
N PHE A 101 9.17 7.67 -8.22
CA PHE A 101 9.23 6.91 -9.46
C PHE A 101 10.64 6.68 -10.00
N PRO A 102 11.57 7.64 -9.97
CA PRO A 102 12.96 7.35 -10.36
C PRO A 102 13.61 6.26 -9.51
N VAL A 103 13.30 6.20 -8.21
CA VAL A 103 13.81 5.14 -7.31
C VAL A 103 13.24 3.78 -7.70
N LEU A 104 11.94 3.69 -7.94
CA LEU A 104 11.29 2.45 -8.36
C LEU A 104 11.79 1.97 -9.73
N GLU A 105 11.96 2.88 -10.70
CA GLU A 105 12.46 2.56 -12.03
C GLU A 105 13.88 2.00 -11.96
N ALA A 106 14.77 2.65 -11.21
CA ALA A 106 16.14 2.17 -11.01
C ALA A 106 16.17 0.81 -10.27
N ALA A 107 15.29 0.61 -9.30
CA ALA A 107 15.17 -0.66 -8.59
C ALA A 107 14.63 -1.77 -9.51
N GLN A 108 13.62 -1.48 -10.34
CA GLN A 108 13.13 -2.45 -11.33
C GLN A 108 14.21 -2.87 -12.34
N GLU A 109 15.00 -1.91 -12.82
CA GLU A 109 16.14 -2.23 -13.69
C GLU A 109 17.17 -3.10 -12.97
N ARG A 110 17.52 -2.77 -11.73
CA ARG A 110 18.48 -3.53 -10.90
C ARG A 110 18.02 -4.96 -10.61
N HIS A 111 16.70 -5.18 -10.54
CA HIS A 111 16.09 -6.45 -10.17
C HIS A 111 15.31 -7.15 -11.31
N ASP A 112 15.60 -6.84 -12.57
CA ASP A 112 15.00 -7.49 -13.75
C ASP A 112 13.46 -7.46 -13.74
N GLY A 113 12.84 -6.39 -13.25
CA GLY A 113 11.39 -6.23 -13.20
C GLY A 113 10.65 -7.10 -12.18
N LYS A 114 11.34 -7.62 -11.16
CA LYS A 114 10.76 -8.57 -10.17
C LYS A 114 10.00 -7.90 -9.03
N ILE A 115 10.14 -6.59 -8.84
CA ILE A 115 9.42 -5.88 -7.77
C ILE A 115 7.96 -5.75 -8.18
N ARG A 116 7.05 -6.18 -7.30
CA ARG A 116 5.60 -6.07 -7.44
C ARG A 116 4.98 -5.50 -6.17
N GLY A 117 3.81 -4.88 -6.27
CA GLY A 117 3.20 -4.32 -5.08
C GLY A 117 1.96 -3.48 -5.32
N VAL A 118 1.56 -2.75 -4.29
CA VAL A 118 0.42 -1.85 -4.29
C VAL A 118 0.83 -0.42 -3.90
N PHE A 119 0.32 0.56 -4.63
CA PHE A 119 0.30 1.94 -4.17
C PHE A 119 -0.86 2.08 -3.16
N HIS A 120 -0.53 2.06 -1.89
CA HIS A 120 -1.49 2.21 -0.80
C HIS A 120 -2.12 3.61 -0.82
N CYS A 121 -3.41 3.70 -0.54
CA CYS A 121 -4.20 4.94 -0.56
C CYS A 121 -3.89 5.82 -1.76
N PHE A 122 -3.97 5.24 -2.97
CA PHE A 122 -3.51 5.89 -4.20
C PHE A 122 -4.16 7.24 -4.42
N SER A 123 -3.35 8.29 -4.44
CA SER A 123 -3.76 9.68 -4.62
C SER A 123 -3.20 10.34 -5.89
N GLY A 124 -2.58 9.55 -6.76
CA GLY A 124 -2.02 10.03 -8.02
C GLY A 124 -3.08 10.24 -9.11
N GLY A 125 -2.67 10.79 -10.24
CA GLY A 125 -3.51 10.98 -11.42
C GLY A 125 -3.15 9.99 -12.54
N LYS A 126 -3.75 10.22 -13.74
CA LYS A 126 -3.55 9.37 -14.92
C LYS A 126 -2.08 9.19 -15.31
N LYS A 127 -1.24 10.21 -15.14
CA LYS A 127 0.20 10.10 -15.44
C LYS A 127 0.89 9.08 -14.51
N GLN A 128 0.55 9.11 -13.22
CA GLN A 128 1.10 8.21 -12.22
C GLN A 128 0.60 6.78 -12.47
N ILE A 129 -0.69 6.59 -12.79
CA ILE A 129 -1.24 5.28 -13.17
C ILE A 129 -0.44 4.70 -14.34
N ASN A 130 -0.32 5.44 -15.44
CA ASN A 130 0.39 4.96 -16.62
C ASN A 130 1.88 4.66 -16.34
N ARG A 131 2.51 5.41 -15.42
CA ARG A 131 3.90 5.18 -15.04
C ARG A 131 4.04 3.92 -14.20
N ALA A 132 3.14 3.73 -13.22
CA ALA A 132 3.10 2.53 -12.37
C ALA A 132 2.86 1.24 -13.20
N LEU A 133 1.92 1.27 -14.15
CA LEU A 133 1.63 0.13 -15.02
C LEU A 133 2.82 -0.26 -15.91
N ARG A 134 3.72 0.65 -16.24
CA ARG A 134 4.95 0.34 -16.98
C ARG A 134 6.05 -0.27 -16.10
N LEU A 135 5.98 -0.09 -14.79
CA LEU A 135 6.91 -0.75 -13.86
C LEU A 135 6.70 -2.26 -13.76
N GLY A 136 5.50 -2.74 -14.07
CA GLY A 136 5.17 -4.17 -13.98
C GLY A 136 3.91 -4.45 -13.18
N GLU A 137 3.97 -5.43 -12.29
CA GLU A 137 2.82 -5.88 -11.52
C GLU A 137 2.55 -4.97 -10.31
N PHE A 138 1.98 -3.80 -10.58
CA PHE A 138 1.55 -2.87 -9.56
C PHE A 138 0.04 -2.68 -9.54
N TYR A 139 -0.48 -2.62 -8.33
CA TYR A 139 -1.90 -2.42 -8.01
C TYR A 139 -2.12 -1.05 -7.37
N PHE A 140 -3.38 -0.65 -7.28
CA PHE A 140 -3.80 0.64 -6.73
C PHE A 140 -4.81 0.40 -5.61
N GLY A 141 -4.42 0.72 -4.37
CA GLY A 141 -5.28 0.68 -3.21
C GLY A 141 -6.25 1.86 -3.21
N LEU A 142 -7.53 1.56 -3.19
CA LEU A 142 -8.61 2.54 -3.15
C LEU A 142 -9.29 2.46 -1.79
N GLY A 143 -9.13 3.54 -1.01
CA GLY A 143 -9.66 3.65 0.34
C GLY A 143 -10.70 4.77 0.49
N GLY A 144 -10.97 5.17 1.73
CA GLY A 144 -11.95 6.19 2.07
C GLY A 144 -11.78 7.52 1.34
N SER A 145 -10.53 7.90 1.04
CA SER A 145 -10.23 9.12 0.26
C SER A 145 -10.86 9.13 -1.13
N THR A 146 -11.15 7.98 -1.72
CA THR A 146 -11.85 7.85 -3.01
C THR A 146 -13.26 8.44 -2.96
N THR A 147 -13.87 8.50 -1.79
CA THR A 147 -15.22 9.04 -1.60
C THR A 147 -15.26 10.56 -1.42
N TYR A 148 -14.11 11.24 -1.34
CA TYR A 148 -14.06 12.67 -0.99
C TYR A 148 -14.45 13.57 -2.16
N ASN A 149 -13.54 14.06 -2.94
CA ASN A 149 -13.83 14.95 -4.05
C ASN A 149 -14.13 14.14 -5.32
N ARG A 150 -15.38 13.68 -5.49
CA ARG A 150 -15.82 12.81 -6.61
C ARG A 150 -15.47 13.39 -8.00
N SER A 151 -15.57 14.70 -8.17
CA SER A 151 -15.23 15.35 -9.45
C SER A 151 -13.75 15.20 -9.83
N ALA A 152 -12.86 15.08 -8.86
CA ALA A 152 -11.44 14.85 -9.08
C ALA A 152 -11.06 13.37 -9.04
N THR A 153 -11.70 12.57 -8.16
CA THR A 153 -11.34 11.15 -7.97
C THR A 153 -11.96 10.23 -9.02
N ASP A 154 -13.22 10.44 -9.43
CA ASP A 154 -13.90 9.58 -10.38
C ASP A 154 -13.15 9.41 -11.71
N PRO A 155 -12.62 10.47 -12.35
CA PRO A 155 -11.81 10.31 -13.56
C PRO A 155 -10.53 9.50 -13.33
N VAL A 156 -9.93 9.59 -12.15
CA VAL A 156 -8.72 8.81 -11.79
C VAL A 156 -9.07 7.34 -11.68
N VAL A 157 -10.07 6.99 -10.87
CA VAL A 157 -10.52 5.61 -10.66
C VAL A 157 -10.96 4.97 -11.98
N LYS A 158 -11.67 5.69 -12.86
CA LYS A 158 -12.03 5.20 -14.21
C LYS A 158 -10.83 4.75 -15.03
N ASN A 159 -9.68 5.41 -14.89
CA ASN A 159 -8.47 5.08 -15.65
C ASN A 159 -7.67 3.90 -15.08
N ILE A 160 -7.94 3.43 -13.85
CA ILE A 160 -7.26 2.28 -13.28
C ILE A 160 -7.89 1.01 -13.87
N PRO A 161 -7.13 0.08 -14.47
CA PRO A 161 -7.66 -1.21 -14.92
C PRO A 161 -8.28 -2.00 -13.76
N THR A 162 -9.40 -2.68 -13.97
CA THR A 162 -10.09 -3.44 -12.90
C THR A 162 -9.24 -4.54 -12.31
N ASP A 163 -8.41 -5.19 -13.15
CA ASP A 163 -7.43 -6.19 -12.72
C ASP A 163 -6.21 -5.62 -11.96
N ARG A 164 -6.25 -4.34 -11.61
CA ARG A 164 -5.23 -3.63 -10.84
C ARG A 164 -5.78 -2.86 -9.64
N ILE A 165 -7.06 -3.04 -9.31
CA ILE A 165 -7.71 -2.39 -8.15
C ILE A 165 -7.64 -3.31 -6.94
N LEU A 166 -7.24 -2.74 -5.79
CA LEU A 166 -7.44 -3.29 -4.47
C LEU A 166 -8.31 -2.33 -3.65
N LEU A 167 -9.14 -2.88 -2.77
CA LEU A 167 -9.92 -2.08 -1.82
C LEU A 167 -9.26 -2.12 -0.45
N GLU A 168 -9.26 -0.99 0.22
CA GLU A 168 -8.67 -0.84 1.56
C GLU A 168 -9.43 0.17 2.40
N THR A 169 -9.13 0.27 3.69
CA THR A 169 -9.75 1.25 4.58
C THR A 169 -8.77 2.28 5.12
N ASP A 170 -7.53 1.91 5.34
CA ASP A 170 -6.56 2.68 6.13
C ASP A 170 -7.05 2.96 7.57
N ALA A 171 -7.88 2.07 8.11
CA ALA A 171 -8.42 2.26 9.46
C ALA A 171 -7.29 2.35 10.51
N PRO A 172 -7.38 3.29 11.43
CA PRO A 172 -8.50 4.14 11.83
C PRO A 172 -8.60 5.50 11.11
N TYR A 173 -7.84 5.71 10.05
CA TYR A 173 -7.73 6.96 9.29
C TYR A 173 -8.64 6.96 8.06
N LEU A 174 -8.72 8.09 7.35
CA LEU A 174 -9.37 8.25 6.03
C LEU A 174 -10.82 7.75 5.98
N THR A 175 -11.63 8.07 7.00
CA THR A 175 -13.04 7.69 7.06
C THR A 175 -13.81 8.14 5.81
N PRO A 176 -14.59 7.26 5.15
CA PRO A 176 -15.42 7.63 4.00
C PRO A 176 -16.36 8.81 4.28
N THR A 177 -16.70 9.59 3.25
CA THR A 177 -17.46 10.85 3.38
C THR A 177 -18.78 10.68 4.12
N ASN A 178 -19.53 9.61 3.86
CA ASN A 178 -20.82 9.34 4.50
C ASN A 178 -20.71 8.85 5.96
N LYS A 179 -19.50 8.52 6.42
CA LYS A 179 -19.18 8.17 7.81
C LYS A 179 -18.38 9.26 8.53
N LYS A 180 -18.31 10.45 7.95
CA LYS A 180 -17.54 11.57 8.51
C LYS A 180 -17.90 11.85 9.97
N GLY A 181 -16.88 12.02 10.81
CA GLY A 181 -17.02 12.21 12.25
C GLY A 181 -16.95 10.92 13.08
N GLN A 182 -16.93 9.77 12.43
CA GLN A 182 -16.65 8.48 13.08
C GLN A 182 -15.18 8.10 12.87
N LYS A 183 -14.67 7.24 13.75
CA LYS A 183 -13.38 6.59 13.55
C LYS A 183 -13.54 5.54 12.45
N ASN A 184 -12.62 5.50 11.48
CA ASN A 184 -12.66 4.50 10.43
C ASN A 184 -12.46 3.09 10.98
N GLU A 185 -13.12 2.11 10.36
CA GLU A 185 -13.05 0.70 10.72
C GLU A 185 -13.14 -0.20 9.47
N PRO A 186 -12.68 -1.46 9.54
CA PRO A 186 -12.70 -2.37 8.37
C PRO A 186 -14.08 -2.53 7.72
N GLY A 187 -15.16 -2.47 8.50
CA GLY A 187 -16.53 -2.55 7.99
C GLY A 187 -16.92 -1.44 7.03
N PHE A 188 -16.25 -0.29 7.07
CA PHE A 188 -16.49 0.82 6.14
C PHE A 188 -15.90 0.58 4.75
N LEU A 189 -15.24 -0.56 4.51
CA LEU A 189 -14.83 -0.98 3.18
C LEU A 189 -16.00 -1.02 2.19
N LEU A 190 -17.20 -1.36 2.67
CA LEU A 190 -18.40 -1.40 1.82
C LEU A 190 -18.75 -0.04 1.21
N GLU A 191 -18.51 1.05 1.92
CA GLU A 191 -18.73 2.42 1.42
C GLU A 191 -17.77 2.77 0.28
N VAL A 192 -16.53 2.30 0.41
CA VAL A 192 -15.52 2.44 -0.65
C VAL A 192 -15.92 1.59 -1.86
N ALA A 193 -16.27 0.33 -1.62
CA ALA A 193 -16.69 -0.61 -2.67
C ALA A 193 -17.89 -0.07 -3.46
N GLN A 194 -18.91 0.46 -2.79
CA GLN A 194 -20.07 1.09 -3.42
C GLN A 194 -19.65 2.24 -4.35
N THR A 195 -18.79 3.12 -3.84
CA THR A 195 -18.29 4.25 -4.61
C THR A 195 -17.51 3.79 -5.85
N VAL A 196 -16.62 2.81 -5.71
CA VAL A 196 -15.81 2.29 -6.83
C VAL A 196 -16.68 1.56 -7.85
N SER A 197 -17.65 0.76 -7.41
CA SER A 197 -18.64 0.07 -8.25
C SER A 197 -19.42 1.08 -9.13
N GLU A 198 -19.96 2.14 -8.53
CA GLU A 198 -20.62 3.23 -9.25
C GLU A 198 -19.71 3.88 -10.30
N ILE A 199 -18.47 4.21 -9.94
CA ILE A 199 -17.51 4.86 -10.85
C ILE A 199 -17.16 3.95 -12.03
N LYS A 200 -17.01 2.65 -11.76
CA LYS A 200 -16.69 1.65 -12.77
C LYS A 200 -17.90 1.22 -13.62
N GLY A 201 -19.11 1.43 -13.14
CA GLY A 201 -20.34 0.98 -13.79
C GLY A 201 -20.47 -0.55 -13.80
N ILE A 202 -20.02 -1.21 -12.73
CA ILE A 202 -20.12 -2.67 -12.50
C ILE A 202 -20.87 -2.94 -11.20
N SER A 203 -21.34 -4.17 -10.99
CA SER A 203 -22.01 -4.54 -9.74
C SER A 203 -21.03 -4.65 -8.57
N LEU A 204 -21.56 -4.66 -7.33
CA LEU A 204 -20.71 -4.89 -6.14
C LEU A 204 -20.12 -6.30 -6.14
N GLU A 205 -20.88 -7.27 -6.63
CA GLU A 205 -20.46 -8.67 -6.75
C GLU A 205 -19.28 -8.79 -7.71
N GLU A 206 -19.38 -8.20 -8.91
CA GLU A 206 -18.30 -8.16 -9.88
C GLU A 206 -17.06 -7.48 -9.32
N LEU A 207 -17.23 -6.33 -8.63
CA LEU A 207 -16.12 -5.64 -7.99
C LEU A 207 -15.46 -6.49 -6.90
N ALA A 208 -16.25 -7.14 -6.05
CA ALA A 208 -15.75 -8.02 -5.01
C ALA A 208 -14.93 -9.19 -5.59
N GLU A 209 -15.44 -9.81 -6.67
CA GLU A 209 -14.75 -10.89 -7.37
C GLU A 209 -13.38 -10.43 -7.91
N PHE A 210 -13.34 -9.33 -8.67
CA PHE A 210 -12.07 -8.79 -9.20
C PHE A 210 -11.09 -8.42 -8.09
N THR A 211 -11.53 -7.71 -7.06
CA THR A 211 -10.61 -7.23 -6.02
C THR A 211 -10.10 -8.36 -5.12
N THR A 212 -10.90 -9.39 -4.90
CA THR A 212 -10.49 -10.60 -4.19
C THR A 212 -9.39 -11.33 -4.99
N VAL A 213 -9.65 -11.61 -6.28
CA VAL A 213 -8.66 -12.26 -7.17
C VAL A 213 -7.36 -11.44 -7.23
N ASN A 214 -7.45 -10.11 -7.32
CA ASN A 214 -6.28 -9.24 -7.32
C ASN A 214 -5.49 -9.33 -6.01
N ALA A 215 -6.18 -9.36 -4.86
CA ALA A 215 -5.55 -9.47 -3.55
C ALA A 215 -4.87 -10.85 -3.37
N GLU A 216 -5.55 -11.93 -3.73
CA GLU A 216 -4.98 -13.29 -3.71
C GLU A 216 -3.76 -13.41 -4.63
N LYS A 217 -3.83 -12.82 -5.82
CA LYS A 217 -2.71 -12.83 -6.76
C LYS A 217 -1.49 -12.08 -6.23
N LEU A 218 -1.69 -10.96 -5.54
CA LEU A 218 -0.60 -10.14 -5.03
C LEU A 218 0.00 -10.71 -3.75
N PHE A 219 -0.86 -11.11 -2.80
CA PHE A 219 -0.44 -11.46 -1.45
C PHE A 219 -0.38 -12.96 -1.16
N GLY A 220 -0.87 -13.80 -2.04
CA GLY A 220 -0.84 -15.27 -1.96
C GLY A 220 -2.03 -15.86 -1.30
#